data_255d4210a26bed95e5cdbd4844dacc74
#
_entry.id   255d4210a26bed95e5cdbd4844dacc74
#
_cell.length_a   1.000
_cell.length_b   1.000
_cell.length_c   1.000
_cell.angle_alpha   90.00
_cell.angle_beta   90.00
_cell.angle_gamma   90.00
#
_symmetry.space_group_name_H-M   'P 1'
#
loop_
_entity.id
_entity.type
_entity.pdbx_description
1 polymer ?
#
loop_
_entity_poly.entity_id
_entity_poly.type
_entity_poly.pdbx_seq_one_letter_code
_entity_poly.pdbx_strand_id
1 'polypeptide(L)'
;MLNNTTPRDTILHHSMVKTIREYLMIVLALFPFALMVNWIFVPQNVVGAGLTGICSIIYYATQGFFTDLFPEYGGSIPLWISSLTINTILLIIAALTVGWKFCVRTLVGALALAFWYRVIPMRSEPLINDPVTACIVGGVIFGMSLGIVMLNNGSSGGTDIVAMIVNNYKDVSLGKVMVICDAVIIASSYFLPIPEQFYVEGMDVVDFKIKRILYGLCMTVSYTAALDWIMSRMRQSVQFFIFSTKYDEIATAINQTVHRGVTVLDGMGWYSQQPIRVVTVLARKQESQLIFRIIKTIDPNAFVSQANVSGVFGEGFDTIKNK
;
A
#
# COMPACT_ATOMS: atom_id res chain seq x y z
N MET A 1 37.15 -1.80 -25.96
CA MET A 1 36.12 -2.84 -26.11
C MET A 1 34.78 -2.16 -25.90
N LEU A 2 34.10 -1.81 -27.00
CA LEU A 2 32.78 -1.15 -26.98
C LEU A 2 31.73 -2.21 -26.66
N ASN A 3 31.01 -2.04 -25.57
CA ASN A 3 29.88 -2.88 -25.19
C ASN A 3 28.76 -2.74 -26.23
N ASN A 4 28.66 -3.69 -27.14
CA ASN A 4 27.52 -3.84 -28.05
C ASN A 4 26.31 -4.40 -27.29
N THR A 5 25.69 -3.58 -26.42
CA THR A 5 24.37 -3.91 -25.87
C THR A 5 23.34 -3.56 -26.93
N THR A 6 22.59 -4.55 -27.40
CA THR A 6 21.48 -4.31 -28.33
C THR A 6 20.39 -3.50 -27.63
N PRO A 7 19.57 -2.68 -28.33
CA PRO A 7 18.46 -1.96 -27.75
C PRO A 7 17.50 -2.89 -26.95
N ARG A 8 17.41 -4.13 -27.36
CA ARG A 8 16.60 -5.19 -26.72
C ARG A 8 17.16 -5.59 -25.35
N ASP A 9 18.50 -5.65 -25.22
CA ASP A 9 19.17 -6.00 -23.94
C ASP A 9 19.02 -4.86 -22.94
N THR A 10 19.06 -3.61 -23.40
CA THR A 10 18.87 -2.43 -22.54
C THR A 10 17.43 -2.35 -22.00
N ILE A 11 16.43 -2.66 -22.82
CA ILE A 11 15.01 -2.69 -22.41
C ILE A 11 14.75 -3.84 -21.42
N LEU A 12 15.31 -5.02 -21.68
CA LEU A 12 15.20 -6.19 -20.79
C LEU A 12 15.86 -5.91 -19.44
N HIS A 13 17.06 -5.34 -19.43
CA HIS A 13 17.80 -4.99 -18.24
C HIS A 13 17.02 -3.95 -17.38
N HIS A 14 16.46 -2.93 -18.02
CA HIS A 14 15.65 -1.91 -17.33
C HIS A 14 14.36 -2.50 -16.73
N SER A 15 13.71 -3.43 -17.44
CA SER A 15 12.53 -4.14 -16.95
C SER A 15 12.86 -5.07 -15.76
N MET A 16 13.98 -5.79 -15.81
CA MET A 16 14.42 -6.65 -14.71
C MET A 16 14.78 -5.86 -13.45
N VAL A 17 15.55 -4.79 -13.60
CA VAL A 17 15.94 -3.90 -12.47
C VAL A 17 14.69 -3.30 -11.80
N LYS A 18 13.71 -2.87 -12.59
CA LYS A 18 12.43 -2.37 -12.07
C LYS A 18 11.70 -3.45 -11.25
N THR A 19 11.61 -4.65 -11.77
CA THR A 19 10.93 -5.78 -11.10
C THR A 19 11.63 -6.16 -9.79
N ILE A 20 12.96 -6.26 -9.79
CA ILE A 20 13.74 -6.55 -8.58
C ILE A 20 13.53 -5.45 -7.53
N ARG A 21 13.53 -4.18 -7.93
CA ARG A 21 13.27 -3.07 -7.02
C ARG A 21 11.87 -3.15 -6.41
N GLU A 22 10.85 -3.50 -7.19
CA GLU A 22 9.47 -3.68 -6.70
C GLU A 22 9.41 -4.78 -5.62
N TYR A 23 10.03 -5.93 -5.85
CA TYR A 23 10.09 -7.01 -4.84
C TYR A 23 10.87 -6.61 -3.59
N LEU A 24 12.00 -5.94 -3.76
CA LEU A 24 12.80 -5.45 -2.64
C LEU A 24 12.02 -4.47 -1.77
N MET A 25 11.30 -3.53 -2.42
CA MET A 25 10.44 -2.57 -1.71
C MET A 25 9.31 -3.24 -0.94
N ILE A 26 8.71 -4.31 -1.49
CA ILE A 26 7.68 -5.10 -0.79
C ILE A 26 8.27 -5.73 0.47
N VAL A 27 9.41 -6.41 0.36
CA VAL A 27 10.06 -7.08 1.49
C VAL A 27 10.47 -6.09 2.58
N LEU A 28 11.10 -4.97 2.19
CA LEU A 28 11.54 -3.94 3.15
C LEU A 28 10.36 -3.22 3.82
N ALA A 29 9.29 -2.94 3.10
CA ALA A 29 8.12 -2.27 3.65
C ALA A 29 7.38 -3.14 4.68
N LEU A 30 7.45 -4.46 4.58
CA LEU A 30 6.83 -5.38 5.53
C LEU A 30 7.61 -5.52 6.84
N PHE A 31 8.86 -5.05 6.92
CA PHE A 31 9.62 -5.02 8.16
C PHE A 31 8.97 -4.12 9.24
N PRO A 32 8.77 -2.79 9.02
CA PRO A 32 8.10 -1.96 10.01
C PRO A 32 6.64 -2.39 10.27
N PHE A 33 5.97 -2.96 9.28
CA PHE A 33 4.65 -3.56 9.48
C PHE A 33 4.67 -4.66 10.55
N ALA A 34 5.54 -5.66 10.42
CA ALA A 34 5.67 -6.77 11.36
C ALA A 34 6.17 -6.30 12.74
N LEU A 35 7.04 -5.29 12.76
CA LEU A 35 7.55 -4.70 13.99
C LEU A 35 6.42 -4.06 14.81
N MET A 36 5.52 -3.30 14.17
CA MET A 36 4.36 -2.71 14.86
C MET A 36 3.47 -3.79 15.48
N VAL A 37 3.27 -4.90 14.78
CA VAL A 37 2.45 -6.00 15.27
C VAL A 37 3.09 -6.65 16.50
N ASN A 38 4.36 -7.08 16.40
CA ASN A 38 5.04 -7.84 17.46
C ASN A 38 5.40 -7.00 18.69
N TRP A 39 5.63 -5.68 18.51
CA TRP A 39 6.12 -4.81 19.58
C TRP A 39 5.07 -3.86 20.16
N ILE A 40 3.98 -3.64 19.44
CA ILE A 40 2.95 -2.68 19.89
C ILE A 40 1.59 -3.37 20.03
N PHE A 41 1.06 -3.96 18.95
CA PHE A 41 -0.33 -4.39 18.97
C PHE A 41 -0.55 -5.67 19.79
N VAL A 42 0.27 -6.70 19.60
CA VAL A 42 0.13 -7.97 20.33
C VAL A 42 0.39 -7.78 21.83
N PRO A 43 1.43 -7.08 22.29
CA PRO A 43 1.64 -6.87 23.72
C PRO A 43 0.53 -6.06 24.40
N GLN A 44 -0.24 -5.27 23.67
CA GLN A 44 -1.38 -4.50 24.20
C GLN A 44 -2.73 -5.18 24.01
N ASN A 45 -2.75 -6.41 23.48
CA ASN A 45 -3.98 -7.12 23.16
C ASN A 45 -4.90 -6.37 22.18
N VAL A 46 -4.30 -5.55 21.30
CA VAL A 46 -5.01 -4.87 20.23
C VAL A 46 -5.19 -5.86 19.07
N VAL A 47 -6.43 -6.13 18.71
CA VAL A 47 -6.73 -6.91 17.52
C VAL A 47 -6.68 -5.96 16.34
N GLY A 48 -5.66 -6.16 15.50
CA GLY A 48 -5.43 -5.34 14.31
C GLY A 48 -6.46 -5.60 13.22
N ALA A 49 -6.29 -4.86 12.13
CA ALA A 49 -7.08 -5.02 10.93
C ALA A 49 -6.50 -6.11 10.01
N GLY A 50 -7.30 -6.56 9.09
CA GLY A 50 -6.90 -7.50 8.06
C GLY A 50 -6.52 -8.88 8.55
N LEU A 51 -5.65 -9.55 7.79
CA LEU A 51 -5.15 -10.88 8.18
C LEU A 51 -4.45 -10.87 9.53
N THR A 52 -3.74 -9.79 9.84
CA THR A 52 -3.07 -9.62 11.13
C THR A 52 -4.05 -9.73 12.29
N GLY A 53 -5.25 -9.15 12.13
CA GLY A 53 -6.32 -9.28 13.10
C GLY A 53 -6.74 -10.74 13.30
N ILE A 54 -6.95 -11.49 12.21
CA ILE A 54 -7.30 -12.92 12.29
C ILE A 54 -6.16 -13.72 12.95
N CYS A 55 -4.91 -13.44 12.58
CA CYS A 55 -3.75 -14.09 13.19
C CYS A 55 -3.65 -13.80 14.70
N SER A 56 -3.92 -12.54 15.10
CA SER A 56 -3.95 -12.15 16.52
C SER A 56 -5.09 -12.83 17.27
N ILE A 57 -6.26 -12.97 16.64
CA ILE A 57 -7.39 -13.72 17.20
C ILE A 57 -7.00 -15.18 17.45
N ILE A 58 -6.38 -15.84 16.47
CA ILE A 58 -5.90 -17.23 16.61
C ILE A 58 -4.84 -17.33 17.72
N TYR A 59 -3.91 -16.37 17.74
CA TYR A 59 -2.87 -16.32 18.78
C TYR A 59 -3.48 -16.25 20.19
N TYR A 60 -4.40 -15.31 20.44
CA TYR A 60 -5.04 -15.16 21.75
C TYR A 60 -6.00 -16.31 22.09
N ALA A 61 -6.73 -16.84 21.12
CA ALA A 61 -7.65 -17.94 21.33
C ALA A 61 -6.95 -19.28 21.66
N THR A 62 -5.68 -19.43 21.23
CA THR A 62 -4.90 -20.67 21.42
C THR A 62 -3.88 -20.58 22.55
N GLN A 63 -3.87 -19.47 23.30
CA GLN A 63 -2.94 -19.30 24.41
C GLN A 63 -3.05 -20.41 25.44
N GLY A 64 -1.93 -21.05 25.78
CA GLY A 64 -1.88 -22.16 26.72
C GLY A 64 -2.24 -23.55 26.17
N PHE A 65 -2.78 -23.65 24.94
CA PHE A 65 -3.19 -24.95 24.37
C PHE A 65 -2.02 -25.80 23.84
N PHE A 66 -0.95 -25.15 23.35
CA PHE A 66 0.17 -25.81 22.66
C PHE A 66 1.50 -25.54 23.37
N THR A 67 1.53 -25.60 24.70
CA THR A 67 2.71 -25.30 25.51
C THR A 67 3.93 -26.15 25.17
N ASP A 68 3.72 -27.41 24.81
CA ASP A 68 4.79 -28.34 24.44
C ASP A 68 5.36 -28.05 23.04
N LEU A 69 4.51 -27.53 22.14
CA LEU A 69 4.89 -27.30 20.74
C LEU A 69 5.46 -25.89 20.52
N PHE A 70 4.92 -24.90 21.24
CA PHE A 70 5.29 -23.49 21.09
C PHE A 70 5.55 -22.83 22.47
N PRO A 71 6.53 -23.28 23.24
CA PRO A 71 6.81 -22.70 24.56
C PRO A 71 7.23 -21.21 24.48
N GLU A 72 7.96 -20.82 23.43
CA GLU A 72 8.39 -19.45 23.18
C GLU A 72 7.21 -18.46 22.99
N TYR A 73 6.02 -18.96 22.63
CA TYR A 73 4.82 -18.17 22.35
C TYR A 73 3.72 -18.37 23.39
N GLY A 74 4.08 -18.84 24.59
CA GLY A 74 3.12 -19.09 25.66
C GLY A 74 2.09 -20.16 25.30
N GLY A 75 2.44 -21.14 24.47
CA GLY A 75 1.54 -22.19 23.99
C GLY A 75 0.53 -21.72 22.95
N SER A 76 0.72 -20.55 22.36
CA SER A 76 -0.12 -20.01 21.28
C SER A 76 0.38 -20.43 19.91
N ILE A 77 -0.52 -20.53 18.92
CA ILE A 77 -0.11 -20.68 17.53
C ILE A 77 0.56 -19.37 17.06
N PRO A 78 1.85 -19.42 16.66
CA PRO A 78 2.58 -18.22 16.25
C PRO A 78 1.94 -17.51 15.04
N LEU A 79 2.05 -16.17 15.00
CA LEU A 79 1.49 -15.34 13.92
C LEU A 79 2.00 -15.75 12.53
N TRP A 80 3.27 -16.18 12.41
CA TRP A 80 3.83 -16.59 11.13
C TRP A 80 3.21 -17.85 10.57
N ILE A 81 2.83 -18.82 11.42
CA ILE A 81 2.13 -20.05 11.01
C ILE A 81 0.72 -19.71 10.55
N SER A 82 -0.03 -18.97 11.35
CA SER A 82 -1.39 -18.54 11.02
C SER A 82 -1.42 -17.73 9.73
N SER A 83 -0.47 -16.80 9.58
CA SER A 83 -0.34 -15.96 8.39
C SER A 83 -0.06 -16.79 7.13
N LEU A 84 0.89 -17.73 7.17
CA LEU A 84 1.19 -18.60 6.04
C LEU A 84 0.01 -19.49 5.66
N THR A 85 -0.65 -20.09 6.66
CA THR A 85 -1.78 -21.01 6.42
C THR A 85 -2.94 -20.28 5.73
N ILE A 86 -3.35 -19.13 6.27
CA ILE A 86 -4.49 -18.39 5.72
C ILE A 86 -4.12 -17.81 4.35
N ASN A 87 -2.90 -17.26 4.20
CA ASN A 87 -2.44 -16.74 2.91
C ASN A 87 -2.38 -17.82 1.84
N THR A 88 -1.99 -19.05 2.17
CA THR A 88 -1.98 -20.16 1.21
C THR A 88 -3.39 -20.43 0.69
N ILE A 89 -4.39 -20.47 1.56
CA ILE A 89 -5.80 -20.66 1.18
C ILE A 89 -6.29 -19.52 0.28
N LEU A 90 -6.02 -18.27 0.69
CA LEU A 90 -6.44 -17.08 -0.06
C LEU A 90 -5.74 -16.99 -1.43
N LEU A 91 -4.47 -17.38 -1.52
CA LEU A 91 -3.72 -17.39 -2.77
C LEU A 91 -4.24 -18.43 -3.76
N ILE A 92 -4.66 -19.61 -3.28
CA ILE A 92 -5.31 -20.60 -4.14
C ILE A 92 -6.58 -20.03 -4.75
N ILE A 93 -7.42 -19.36 -3.95
CA ILE A 93 -8.65 -18.71 -4.42
C ILE A 93 -8.31 -17.57 -5.39
N ALA A 94 -7.33 -16.74 -5.06
CA ALA A 94 -6.90 -15.62 -5.90
C ALA A 94 -6.31 -16.08 -7.25
N ALA A 95 -5.61 -17.21 -7.29
CA ALA A 95 -5.07 -17.78 -8.53
C ALA A 95 -6.16 -18.13 -9.54
N LEU A 96 -7.31 -18.60 -9.02
CA LEU A 96 -8.48 -18.97 -9.84
C LEU A 96 -9.29 -17.77 -10.31
N THR A 97 -9.18 -16.61 -9.62
CA THR A 97 -10.09 -15.46 -9.82
C THR A 97 -9.40 -14.21 -10.37
N VAL A 98 -8.21 -13.87 -9.90
CA VAL A 98 -7.51 -12.60 -10.20
C VAL A 98 -6.40 -12.78 -11.23
N GLY A 99 -5.65 -13.89 -11.13
CA GLY A 99 -4.61 -14.24 -12.09
C GLY A 99 -3.21 -14.40 -11.49
N TRP A 100 -2.37 -15.13 -12.22
CA TRP A 100 -1.07 -15.61 -11.73
C TRP A 100 -0.04 -14.52 -11.37
N LYS A 101 0.00 -13.42 -12.14
CA LYS A 101 0.97 -12.34 -11.88
C LYS A 101 0.75 -11.67 -10.53
N PHE A 102 -0.50 -11.51 -10.12
CA PHE A 102 -0.85 -11.00 -8.79
C PHE A 102 -0.44 -12.00 -7.71
N CYS A 103 -0.72 -13.28 -7.91
CA CYS A 103 -0.42 -14.33 -6.94
C CYS A 103 1.08 -14.45 -6.64
N VAL A 104 1.97 -14.35 -7.63
CA VAL A 104 3.42 -14.42 -7.40
C VAL A 104 3.90 -13.27 -6.52
N ARG A 105 3.45 -12.04 -6.75
CA ARG A 105 3.83 -10.88 -5.94
C ARG A 105 3.28 -10.99 -4.52
N THR A 106 2.04 -11.44 -4.39
CA THR A 106 1.39 -11.66 -3.09
C THR A 106 2.06 -12.80 -2.32
N LEU A 107 2.49 -13.87 -2.99
CA LEU A 107 3.25 -14.96 -2.38
C LEU A 107 4.56 -14.43 -1.77
N VAL A 108 5.30 -13.61 -2.52
CA VAL A 108 6.53 -12.98 -2.00
C VAL A 108 6.23 -12.10 -0.78
N GLY A 109 5.15 -11.31 -0.82
CA GLY A 109 4.71 -10.50 0.32
C GLY A 109 4.34 -11.36 1.54
N ALA A 110 3.55 -12.41 1.34
CA ALA A 110 3.14 -13.33 2.40
C ALA A 110 4.34 -14.06 3.05
N LEU A 111 5.28 -14.54 2.24
CA LEU A 111 6.51 -15.17 2.73
C LEU A 111 7.41 -14.17 3.47
N ALA A 112 7.55 -12.95 2.95
CA ALA A 112 8.32 -11.90 3.61
C ALA A 112 7.69 -11.50 4.95
N LEU A 113 6.36 -11.37 5.02
CA LEU A 113 5.67 -11.05 6.27
C LEU A 113 5.82 -12.16 7.31
N ALA A 114 5.66 -13.42 6.90
CA ALA A 114 5.86 -14.57 7.79
C ALA A 114 7.33 -14.65 8.27
N PHE A 115 8.29 -14.38 7.40
CA PHE A 115 9.71 -14.29 7.75
C PHE A 115 9.93 -13.21 8.82
N TRP A 116 9.42 -11.99 8.63
CA TRP A 116 9.55 -10.92 9.61
C TRP A 116 8.86 -11.21 10.93
N TYR A 117 7.67 -11.82 10.92
CA TYR A 117 7.00 -12.27 12.15
C TYR A 117 7.82 -13.31 12.95
N ARG A 118 8.60 -14.15 12.26
CA ARG A 118 9.46 -15.13 12.91
C ARG A 118 10.77 -14.54 13.42
N VAL A 119 11.36 -13.61 12.66
CA VAL A 119 12.68 -13.01 12.97
C VAL A 119 12.56 -11.92 14.03
N ILE A 120 11.51 -11.11 14.00
CA ILE A 120 11.30 -10.07 15.01
C ILE A 120 10.74 -10.73 16.28
N PRO A 121 11.49 -10.72 17.40
CA PRO A 121 11.00 -11.34 18.63
C PRO A 121 9.75 -10.62 19.12
N MET A 122 8.80 -11.38 19.63
CA MET A 122 7.62 -10.84 20.29
C MET A 122 8.02 -10.28 21.66
N ARG A 123 7.55 -9.07 21.99
CA ARG A 123 7.80 -8.46 23.30
C ARG A 123 6.68 -8.82 24.26
N SER A 124 7.03 -9.03 25.54
CA SER A 124 6.06 -9.18 26.63
C SER A 124 5.46 -7.83 27.04
N GLU A 125 6.27 -6.75 26.96
CA GLU A 125 5.82 -5.40 27.27
C GLU A 125 5.74 -4.55 25.98
N PRO A 126 4.68 -3.72 25.85
CA PRO A 126 4.52 -2.87 24.68
C PRO A 126 5.61 -1.79 24.63
N LEU A 127 6.02 -1.41 23.40
CA LEU A 127 6.97 -0.32 23.19
C LEU A 127 6.37 1.06 23.58
N ILE A 128 5.09 1.23 23.42
CA ILE A 128 4.31 2.43 23.77
C ILE A 128 3.25 2.00 24.79
N ASN A 129 3.31 2.52 25.99
CA ASN A 129 2.43 2.08 27.08
C ASN A 129 0.98 2.58 26.93
N ASP A 130 0.79 3.78 26.37
CA ASP A 130 -0.56 4.30 26.15
C ASP A 130 -1.21 3.66 24.93
N PRO A 131 -2.34 2.92 25.10
CA PRO A 131 -2.96 2.18 24.02
C PRO A 131 -3.47 3.05 22.87
N VAL A 132 -3.94 4.26 23.14
CA VAL A 132 -4.47 5.15 22.11
C VAL A 132 -3.32 5.68 21.24
N THR A 133 -2.26 6.17 21.87
CA THR A 133 -1.04 6.60 21.17
C THR A 133 -0.44 5.45 20.35
N ALA A 134 -0.42 4.25 20.91
CA ALA A 134 0.05 3.04 20.23
C ALA A 134 -0.79 2.72 18.97
N CYS A 135 -2.11 2.81 19.07
CA CYS A 135 -3.02 2.61 17.93
C CYS A 135 -2.82 3.66 16.83
N ILE A 136 -2.62 4.92 17.20
CA ILE A 136 -2.41 6.00 16.23
C ILE A 136 -1.05 5.87 15.55
N VAL A 137 0.03 5.84 16.33
CA VAL A 137 1.41 5.79 15.78
C VAL A 137 1.65 4.48 15.05
N GLY A 138 1.31 3.36 15.68
CA GLY A 138 1.43 2.03 15.09
C GLY A 138 0.56 1.88 13.85
N GLY A 139 -0.68 2.37 13.89
CA GLY A 139 -1.61 2.37 12.76
C GLY A 139 -1.08 3.18 11.56
N VAL A 140 -0.53 4.38 11.79
CA VAL A 140 0.08 5.19 10.73
C VAL A 140 1.25 4.45 10.07
N ILE A 141 2.19 3.91 10.85
CA ILE A 141 3.35 3.17 10.31
C ILE A 141 2.90 1.92 9.56
N PHE A 142 1.94 1.18 10.12
CA PHE A 142 1.33 0.00 9.49
C PHE A 142 0.68 0.36 8.15
N GLY A 143 -0.13 1.42 8.10
CA GLY A 143 -0.80 1.89 6.89
C GLY A 143 0.16 2.39 5.82
N MET A 144 1.23 3.11 6.22
CA MET A 144 2.29 3.53 5.30
C MET A 144 3.02 2.33 4.69
N SER A 145 3.34 1.33 5.50
CA SER A 145 3.97 0.09 5.07
C SER A 145 3.11 -0.65 4.04
N LEU A 146 1.83 -0.83 4.35
CA LEU A 146 0.88 -1.48 3.45
C LEU A 146 0.70 -0.68 2.15
N GLY A 147 0.66 0.65 2.24
CA GLY A 147 0.60 1.53 1.07
C GLY A 147 1.78 1.34 0.12
N ILE A 148 3.00 1.24 0.64
CA ILE A 148 4.21 0.98 -0.16
C ILE A 148 4.12 -0.39 -0.84
N VAL A 149 3.64 -1.43 -0.14
CA VAL A 149 3.43 -2.76 -0.72
C VAL A 149 2.44 -2.71 -1.89
N MET A 150 1.29 -2.05 -1.69
CA MET A 150 0.26 -1.92 -2.74
C MET A 150 0.71 -1.09 -3.94
N LEU A 151 1.53 -0.04 -3.73
CA LEU A 151 2.11 0.75 -4.82
C LEU A 151 3.07 -0.05 -5.72
N ASN A 152 3.69 -1.08 -5.16
CA ASN A 152 4.53 -2.02 -5.91
C ASN A 152 3.73 -3.22 -6.45
N ASN A 153 2.40 -3.09 -6.56
CA ASN A 153 1.47 -4.12 -7.01
C ASN A 153 1.58 -5.44 -6.23
N GLY A 154 2.01 -5.34 -4.97
CA GLY A 154 2.03 -6.44 -4.01
C GLY A 154 0.80 -6.43 -3.11
N SER A 155 0.74 -7.42 -2.25
CA SER A 155 -0.23 -7.56 -1.18
C SER A 155 0.50 -8.11 0.04
N SER A 156 0.07 -7.72 1.24
CA SER A 156 0.58 -8.32 2.49
C SER A 156 0.00 -9.73 2.73
N GLY A 157 -0.99 -10.07 1.91
CA GLY A 157 -1.86 -11.21 2.16
C GLY A 157 -2.98 -10.84 3.14
N GLY A 158 -4.19 -11.32 2.91
CA GLY A 158 -5.30 -11.09 3.83
C GLY A 158 -6.50 -10.38 3.23
N THR A 159 -7.08 -9.42 3.96
CA THR A 159 -8.27 -8.69 3.51
C THR A 159 -8.06 -7.90 2.23
N ASP A 160 -6.84 -7.52 1.91
CA ASP A 160 -6.45 -6.93 0.63
C ASP A 160 -6.60 -7.94 -0.54
N ILE A 161 -6.31 -9.24 -0.35
CA ILE A 161 -6.63 -10.27 -1.35
C ILE A 161 -8.15 -10.40 -1.51
N VAL A 162 -8.89 -10.44 -0.40
CA VAL A 162 -10.36 -10.51 -0.43
C VAL A 162 -10.92 -9.29 -1.17
N ALA A 163 -10.41 -8.09 -0.88
CA ALA A 163 -10.82 -6.87 -1.55
C ALA A 163 -10.52 -6.91 -3.07
N MET A 164 -9.38 -7.46 -3.47
CA MET A 164 -9.05 -7.65 -4.89
C MET A 164 -9.99 -8.65 -5.57
N ILE A 165 -10.31 -9.77 -4.92
CA ILE A 165 -11.26 -10.76 -5.44
C ILE A 165 -12.63 -10.10 -5.64
N VAL A 166 -13.17 -9.41 -4.61
CA VAL A 166 -14.46 -8.74 -4.69
C VAL A 166 -14.46 -7.66 -5.77
N ASN A 167 -13.39 -6.85 -5.87
CA ASN A 167 -13.25 -5.82 -6.89
C ASN A 167 -13.19 -6.38 -8.32
N ASN A 168 -12.75 -7.64 -8.49
CA ASN A 168 -12.76 -8.30 -9.79
C ASN A 168 -14.18 -8.64 -10.28
N TYR A 169 -15.11 -8.92 -9.33
CA TYR A 169 -16.50 -9.26 -9.65
C TYR A 169 -17.47 -8.08 -9.55
N LYS A 170 -17.17 -7.10 -8.70
CA LYS A 170 -18.03 -5.94 -8.44
C LYS A 170 -17.20 -4.65 -8.42
N ASP A 171 -17.73 -3.58 -8.97
CA ASP A 171 -17.12 -2.23 -8.92
C ASP A 171 -17.24 -1.60 -7.51
N VAL A 172 -16.61 -2.24 -6.53
CA VAL A 172 -16.55 -1.74 -5.15
C VAL A 172 -15.12 -1.31 -4.84
N SER A 173 -14.93 -0.15 -4.23
CA SER A 173 -13.58 0.31 -3.89
C SER A 173 -12.92 -0.66 -2.91
N LEU A 174 -11.63 -0.96 -3.14
CA LEU A 174 -10.84 -1.86 -2.29
C LEU A 174 -10.92 -1.48 -0.81
N GLY A 175 -10.79 -0.17 -0.51
CA GLY A 175 -10.86 0.33 0.86
C GLY A 175 -12.19 0.04 1.56
N LYS A 176 -13.33 0.15 0.85
CA LYS A 176 -14.64 -0.19 1.45
C LYS A 176 -14.74 -1.66 1.84
N VAL A 177 -14.25 -2.56 0.98
CA VAL A 177 -14.26 -4.00 1.29
C VAL A 177 -13.34 -4.29 2.48
N MET A 178 -12.14 -3.70 2.51
CA MET A 178 -11.20 -3.86 3.62
C MET A 178 -11.81 -3.40 4.94
N VAL A 179 -12.39 -2.18 4.99
CA VAL A 179 -13.01 -1.65 6.22
C VAL A 179 -14.15 -2.53 6.72
N ILE A 180 -14.98 -3.08 5.82
CA ILE A 180 -16.06 -3.99 6.22
C ILE A 180 -15.48 -5.29 6.80
N CYS A 181 -14.50 -5.90 6.15
CA CYS A 181 -13.84 -7.10 6.65
C CYS A 181 -13.19 -6.84 8.02
N ASP A 182 -12.49 -5.73 8.15
CA ASP A 182 -11.81 -5.35 9.38
C ASP A 182 -12.79 -5.11 10.53
N ALA A 183 -13.92 -4.45 10.26
CA ALA A 183 -14.96 -4.24 11.26
C ALA A 183 -15.53 -5.58 11.78
N VAL A 184 -15.74 -6.55 10.90
CA VAL A 184 -16.21 -7.90 11.29
C VAL A 184 -15.13 -8.61 12.13
N ILE A 185 -13.87 -8.55 11.72
CA ILE A 185 -12.75 -9.17 12.45
C ILE A 185 -12.61 -8.53 13.85
N ILE A 186 -12.63 -7.22 13.94
CA ILE A 186 -12.53 -6.50 15.22
C ILE A 186 -13.72 -6.81 16.12
N ALA A 187 -14.93 -6.79 15.58
CA ALA A 187 -16.14 -7.15 16.35
C ALA A 187 -16.08 -8.60 16.87
N SER A 188 -15.54 -9.53 16.08
CA SER A 188 -15.39 -10.93 16.50
C SER A 188 -14.42 -11.09 17.69
N SER A 189 -13.52 -10.13 17.91
CA SER A 189 -12.61 -10.14 19.06
C SER A 189 -13.31 -10.03 20.41
N TYR A 190 -14.60 -9.62 20.45
CA TYR A 190 -15.42 -9.61 21.66
C TYR A 190 -15.55 -11.01 22.30
N PHE A 191 -15.56 -12.04 21.46
CA PHE A 191 -15.73 -13.42 21.93
C PHE A 191 -14.43 -14.05 22.44
N LEU A 192 -13.29 -13.38 22.28
CA LEU A 192 -12.01 -13.89 22.75
C LEU A 192 -11.92 -13.89 24.28
N PRO A 193 -11.24 -14.90 24.87
CA PRO A 193 -10.88 -14.86 26.27
C PRO A 193 -9.96 -13.67 26.57
N ILE A 194 -9.92 -13.26 27.82
CA ILE A 194 -8.95 -12.28 28.31
C ILE A 194 -7.69 -13.06 28.67
N PRO A 195 -6.51 -12.77 28.10
CA PRO A 195 -5.29 -13.43 28.48
C PRO A 195 -4.95 -13.15 29.94
N GLU A 196 -4.40 -14.13 30.64
CA GLU A 196 -4.11 -14.05 32.09
C GLU A 196 -3.27 -12.83 32.47
N GLN A 197 -2.32 -12.46 31.62
CA GLN A 197 -1.47 -11.29 31.81
C GLN A 197 -2.19 -9.95 31.85
N PHE A 198 -3.42 -9.87 31.37
CA PHE A 198 -4.27 -8.67 31.39
C PHE A 198 -5.39 -8.78 32.42
N TYR A 199 -5.50 -9.91 33.10
CA TYR A 199 -6.54 -10.11 34.10
C TYR A 199 -6.13 -9.50 35.42
N VAL A 200 -6.92 -8.52 35.88
CA VAL A 200 -6.76 -7.88 37.21
C VAL A 200 -8.00 -8.24 38.03
N GLU A 201 -7.81 -8.63 39.29
CA GLU A 201 -8.90 -8.94 40.21
C GLU A 201 -9.82 -7.72 40.38
N GLY A 202 -11.12 -7.92 40.15
CA GLY A 202 -12.12 -6.82 40.18
C GLY A 202 -12.28 -6.06 38.86
N MET A 203 -11.60 -6.47 37.79
CA MET A 203 -11.74 -5.85 36.46
C MET A 203 -13.11 -6.16 35.84
N ASP A 204 -13.76 -5.13 35.25
CA ASP A 204 -14.96 -5.36 34.43
C ASP A 204 -14.56 -5.98 33.08
N VAL A 205 -14.92 -7.26 32.91
CA VAL A 205 -14.67 -8.05 31.71
C VAL A 205 -15.29 -7.41 30.48
N VAL A 206 -16.48 -6.82 30.62
CA VAL A 206 -17.19 -6.17 29.50
C VAL A 206 -16.45 -4.91 29.06
N ASP A 207 -16.03 -4.08 30.04
CA ASP A 207 -15.26 -2.87 29.75
C ASP A 207 -13.97 -3.17 29.01
N PHE A 208 -13.22 -4.21 29.44
CA PHE A 208 -11.99 -4.63 28.75
C PHE A 208 -12.26 -5.05 27.30
N LYS A 209 -13.30 -5.85 27.06
CA LYS A 209 -13.66 -6.30 25.70
C LYS A 209 -14.10 -5.14 24.82
N ILE A 210 -14.84 -4.18 25.35
CA ILE A 210 -15.24 -2.96 24.61
C ILE A 210 -14.01 -2.14 24.28
N LYS A 211 -13.09 -1.92 25.23
CA LYS A 211 -11.83 -1.20 24.98
C LYS A 211 -10.99 -1.86 23.89
N ARG A 212 -10.90 -3.20 23.86
CA ARG A 212 -10.22 -3.95 22.80
C ARG A 212 -10.79 -3.61 21.42
N ILE A 213 -12.12 -3.57 21.28
CA ILE A 213 -12.79 -3.19 20.03
C ILE A 213 -12.49 -1.72 19.69
N LEU A 214 -12.58 -0.81 20.64
CA LEU A 214 -12.33 0.61 20.41
C LEU A 214 -10.89 0.87 19.96
N TYR A 215 -9.91 0.19 20.55
CA TYR A 215 -8.51 0.28 20.12
C TYR A 215 -8.31 -0.29 18.70
N GLY A 216 -8.94 -1.42 18.39
CA GLY A 216 -8.92 -1.97 17.04
C GLY A 216 -9.51 -1.01 15.99
N LEU A 217 -10.62 -0.36 16.31
CA LEU A 217 -11.23 0.66 15.45
C LEU A 217 -10.34 1.90 15.31
N CYS A 218 -9.74 2.39 16.41
CA CYS A 218 -8.80 3.50 16.39
C CYS A 218 -7.59 3.21 15.48
N MET A 219 -7.02 2.00 15.61
CA MET A 219 -5.95 1.53 14.73
C MET A 219 -6.41 1.50 13.26
N THR A 220 -7.62 0.98 12.99
CA THR A 220 -8.17 0.87 11.63
C THR A 220 -8.33 2.23 10.97
N VAL A 221 -8.88 3.21 11.68
CA VAL A 221 -8.99 4.59 11.18
C VAL A 221 -7.61 5.18 10.88
N SER A 222 -6.65 5.00 11.79
CA SER A 222 -5.30 5.53 11.64
C SER A 222 -4.56 4.92 10.44
N TYR A 223 -4.61 3.58 10.28
CA TYR A 223 -3.93 2.94 9.17
C TYR A 223 -4.60 3.22 7.84
N THR A 224 -5.93 3.28 7.79
CA THR A 224 -6.66 3.56 6.55
C THR A 224 -6.37 4.98 6.05
N ALA A 225 -6.35 5.95 6.97
CA ALA A 225 -6.00 7.33 6.64
C ALA A 225 -4.57 7.43 6.08
N ALA A 226 -3.60 6.75 6.69
CA ALA A 226 -2.21 6.73 6.23
C ALA A 226 -2.06 6.01 4.88
N LEU A 227 -2.77 4.89 4.69
CA LEU A 227 -2.82 4.14 3.44
C LEU A 227 -3.37 5.01 2.31
N ASP A 228 -4.54 5.62 2.53
CA ASP A 228 -5.19 6.49 1.54
C ASP A 228 -4.33 7.70 1.19
N TRP A 229 -3.64 8.28 2.17
CA TRP A 229 -2.73 9.40 1.95
C TRP A 229 -1.56 9.02 1.01
N ILE A 230 -0.93 7.85 1.22
CA ILE A 230 0.13 7.35 0.35
C ILE A 230 -0.40 7.03 -1.04
N MET A 231 -1.49 6.26 -1.12
CA MET A 231 -2.08 5.84 -2.38
C MET A 231 -2.54 7.01 -3.23
N SER A 232 -3.19 8.00 -2.61
CA SER A 232 -3.65 9.20 -3.31
C SER A 232 -2.51 10.03 -3.86
N ARG A 233 -1.42 10.21 -3.10
CA ARG A 233 -0.27 11.00 -3.57
C ARG A 233 0.45 10.38 -4.76
N MET A 234 0.54 9.06 -4.81
CA MET A 234 1.29 8.35 -5.84
C MET A 234 0.52 8.16 -7.15
N ARG A 235 -0.82 8.20 -7.10
CA ARG A 235 -1.71 8.05 -8.27
C ARG A 235 -2.15 9.37 -8.89
N GLN A 236 -1.80 10.51 -8.29
CA GLN A 236 -2.20 11.81 -8.84
C GLN A 236 -1.58 12.05 -10.21
N SER A 237 -2.43 12.41 -11.15
CA SER A 237 -2.04 12.90 -12.47
C SER A 237 -2.15 14.42 -12.53
N VAL A 238 -1.37 15.03 -13.39
CA VAL A 238 -1.34 16.47 -13.59
C VAL A 238 -1.42 16.77 -15.09
N GLN A 239 -2.09 17.84 -15.42
CA GLN A 239 -2.11 18.41 -16.76
C GLN A 239 -1.31 19.69 -16.77
N PHE A 240 -0.44 19.80 -17.74
CA PHE A 240 0.31 21.02 -18.03
C PHE A 240 -0.26 21.71 -19.24
N PHE A 241 -0.36 23.04 -19.17
CA PHE A 241 -0.49 23.95 -20.30
C PHE A 241 0.74 24.84 -20.33
N ILE A 242 1.53 24.73 -21.39
CA ILE A 242 2.81 25.40 -21.53
C ILE A 242 2.73 26.36 -22.71
N PHE A 243 2.90 27.63 -22.45
CA PHE A 243 2.85 28.72 -23.42
C PHE A 243 4.28 29.18 -23.67
N SER A 244 4.82 28.88 -24.85
CA SER A 244 6.20 29.23 -25.23
C SER A 244 6.34 29.37 -26.74
N THR A 245 7.21 30.26 -27.16
CA THR A 245 7.62 30.36 -28.57
C THR A 245 8.48 29.18 -29.02
N LYS A 246 9.14 28.49 -28.04
CA LYS A 246 9.95 27.29 -28.27
C LYS A 246 9.15 25.99 -28.02
N TYR A 247 7.86 25.99 -28.36
CA TYR A 247 6.95 24.89 -28.09
C TYR A 247 7.43 23.57 -28.69
N ASP A 248 8.06 23.59 -29.86
CA ASP A 248 8.53 22.39 -30.59
C ASP A 248 9.69 21.69 -29.85
N GLU A 249 10.67 22.47 -29.42
CA GLU A 249 11.81 21.97 -28.64
C GLU A 249 11.32 21.39 -27.29
N ILE A 250 10.39 22.08 -26.62
CA ILE A 250 9.80 21.63 -25.34
C ILE A 250 9.01 20.35 -25.55
N ALA A 251 8.15 20.27 -26.58
CA ALA A 251 7.35 19.11 -26.88
C ALA A 251 8.22 17.88 -27.17
N THR A 252 9.27 18.07 -27.99
CA THR A 252 10.23 17.02 -28.35
C THR A 252 10.99 16.53 -27.11
N ALA A 253 11.52 17.45 -26.29
CA ALA A 253 12.27 17.10 -25.10
C ALA A 253 11.41 16.35 -24.06
N ILE A 254 10.16 16.77 -23.83
CA ILE A 254 9.23 16.09 -22.93
C ILE A 254 8.92 14.68 -23.46
N ASN A 255 8.59 14.54 -24.74
CA ASN A 255 8.29 13.24 -25.33
C ASN A 255 9.46 12.26 -25.21
N GLN A 256 10.68 12.71 -25.51
CA GLN A 256 11.89 11.87 -25.48
C GLN A 256 12.36 11.54 -24.06
N THR A 257 12.22 12.48 -23.09
CA THR A 257 12.79 12.32 -21.75
C THR A 257 11.79 11.71 -20.78
N VAL A 258 10.52 12.14 -20.85
CA VAL A 258 9.47 11.73 -19.92
C VAL A 258 8.65 10.55 -20.49
N HIS A 259 8.75 10.34 -21.81
CA HIS A 259 7.97 9.32 -22.54
C HIS A 259 6.45 9.50 -22.36
N ARG A 260 5.99 10.76 -22.43
CA ARG A 260 4.56 11.11 -22.35
C ARG A 260 4.08 11.67 -23.67
N GLY A 261 2.83 11.38 -23.98
CA GLY A 261 2.15 11.98 -25.12
C GLY A 261 2.06 13.50 -24.95
N VAL A 262 2.43 14.23 -25.99
CA VAL A 262 2.38 15.69 -26.04
C VAL A 262 1.44 16.09 -27.15
N THR A 263 0.53 17.01 -26.86
CA THR A 263 -0.38 17.59 -27.86
C THR A 263 -0.12 19.09 -27.94
N VAL A 264 -0.06 19.61 -29.17
CA VAL A 264 0.06 21.05 -29.42
C VAL A 264 -1.30 21.55 -29.88
N LEU A 265 -1.81 22.58 -29.18
CA LEU A 265 -3.06 23.24 -29.50
C LEU A 265 -2.74 24.59 -30.14
N ASP A 266 -3.34 24.85 -31.28
CA ASP A 266 -3.29 26.19 -31.93
C ASP A 266 -4.34 27.10 -31.28
N GLY A 267 -3.92 28.31 -30.96
CA GLY A 267 -4.77 29.32 -30.35
C GLY A 267 -4.38 30.73 -30.81
N MET A 268 -5.15 31.72 -30.36
CA MET A 268 -4.88 33.13 -30.60
C MET A 268 -4.84 33.89 -29.28
N GLY A 269 -3.78 34.65 -29.02
CA GLY A 269 -3.74 35.57 -27.90
C GLY A 269 -4.78 36.68 -28.06
N TRP A 270 -5.78 36.74 -27.18
CA TRP A 270 -6.86 37.72 -27.31
C TRP A 270 -6.37 39.16 -27.29
N TYR A 271 -5.43 39.46 -26.41
CA TYR A 271 -4.87 40.83 -26.31
C TYR A 271 -3.87 41.14 -27.42
N SER A 272 -2.96 40.22 -27.71
CA SER A 272 -1.89 40.40 -28.68
C SER A 272 -2.32 40.23 -30.13
N GLN A 273 -3.48 39.56 -30.36
CA GLN A 273 -3.99 39.15 -31.70
C GLN A 273 -2.95 38.31 -32.48
N GLN A 274 -2.01 37.69 -31.79
CA GLN A 274 -0.95 36.88 -32.40
C GLN A 274 -1.29 35.37 -32.21
N PRO A 275 -0.97 34.52 -33.19
CA PRO A 275 -1.08 33.10 -33.07
C PRO A 275 -0.18 32.59 -31.94
N ILE A 276 -0.71 31.71 -31.09
CA ILE A 276 0.01 31.07 -30.00
C ILE A 276 -0.18 29.58 -30.07
N ARG A 277 0.88 28.81 -29.80
CA ARG A 277 0.82 27.37 -29.67
C ARG A 277 1.00 26.96 -28.23
N VAL A 278 0.06 26.17 -27.73
CA VAL A 278 0.02 25.70 -26.35
C VAL A 278 0.37 24.22 -26.31
N VAL A 279 1.44 23.88 -25.66
CA VAL A 279 1.80 22.48 -25.43
C VAL A 279 1.00 21.97 -24.24
N THR A 280 0.21 20.92 -24.44
CA THR A 280 -0.49 20.24 -23.35
C THR A 280 0.06 18.84 -23.14
N VAL A 281 0.29 18.49 -21.86
CA VAL A 281 0.88 17.22 -21.44
C VAL A 281 0.11 16.69 -20.23
N LEU A 282 -0.28 15.42 -20.30
CA LEU A 282 -0.76 14.66 -19.14
C LEU A 282 0.40 13.83 -18.59
N ALA A 283 0.71 14.01 -17.32
CA ALA A 283 1.82 13.34 -16.67
C ALA A 283 1.44 12.89 -15.24
N ARG A 284 2.22 12.01 -14.65
CA ARG A 284 2.09 11.70 -13.23
C ARG A 284 2.71 12.84 -12.41
N LYS A 285 2.15 13.11 -11.24
CA LYS A 285 2.64 14.18 -10.35
C LYS A 285 4.13 14.07 -10.02
N GLN A 286 4.66 12.85 -9.97
CA GLN A 286 6.09 12.61 -9.74
C GLN A 286 7.00 13.11 -10.86
N GLU A 287 6.47 13.20 -12.07
CA GLU A 287 7.19 13.64 -13.26
C GLU A 287 7.20 15.17 -13.39
N SER A 288 6.40 15.88 -12.59
CA SER A 288 6.22 17.33 -12.66
C SER A 288 7.54 18.10 -12.53
N GLN A 289 8.39 17.71 -11.58
CA GLN A 289 9.67 18.41 -11.38
C GLN A 289 10.60 18.25 -12.57
N LEU A 290 10.60 17.10 -13.22
CA LEU A 290 11.39 16.86 -14.43
C LEU A 290 10.87 17.71 -15.60
N ILE A 291 9.54 17.76 -15.76
CA ILE A 291 8.91 18.59 -16.80
C ILE A 291 9.22 20.07 -16.59
N PHE A 292 9.09 20.59 -15.37
CA PHE A 292 9.45 21.97 -15.06
C PHE A 292 10.93 22.28 -15.35
N ARG A 293 11.82 21.32 -15.04
CA ARG A 293 13.25 21.47 -15.33
C ARG A 293 13.50 21.56 -16.85
N ILE A 294 12.88 20.70 -17.64
CA ILE A 294 12.99 20.72 -19.11
C ILE A 294 12.52 22.07 -19.64
N ILE A 295 11.34 22.52 -19.24
CA ILE A 295 10.76 23.79 -19.68
C ILE A 295 11.70 24.93 -19.35
N LYS A 296 12.16 25.04 -18.09
CA LYS A 296 13.02 26.12 -17.63
C LYS A 296 14.40 26.14 -18.30
N THR A 297 14.89 24.96 -18.71
CA THR A 297 16.17 24.87 -19.43
C THR A 297 16.05 25.36 -20.87
N ILE A 298 14.92 25.09 -21.54
CA ILE A 298 14.71 25.46 -22.95
C ILE A 298 14.20 26.90 -23.04
N ASP A 299 13.20 27.26 -22.24
CA ASP A 299 12.63 28.60 -22.22
C ASP A 299 12.36 29.06 -20.78
N PRO A 300 13.26 29.83 -20.18
CA PRO A 300 13.09 30.38 -18.83
C PRO A 300 11.88 31.31 -18.69
N ASN A 301 11.39 31.87 -19.79
CA ASN A 301 10.26 32.81 -19.83
C ASN A 301 8.93 32.15 -20.17
N ALA A 302 8.89 30.81 -20.37
CA ALA A 302 7.68 30.08 -20.65
C ALA A 302 6.65 30.28 -19.53
N PHE A 303 5.41 30.59 -19.91
CA PHE A 303 4.29 30.57 -18.96
C PHE A 303 3.72 29.15 -18.83
N VAL A 304 3.64 28.64 -17.62
CA VAL A 304 3.21 27.27 -17.35
C VAL A 304 2.07 27.25 -16.34
N SER A 305 0.97 26.64 -16.72
CA SER A 305 -0.15 26.31 -15.81
C SER A 305 -0.15 24.82 -15.55
N GLN A 306 -0.23 24.42 -14.29
CA GLN A 306 -0.37 23.03 -13.87
C GLN A 306 -1.67 22.86 -13.10
N ALA A 307 -2.48 21.87 -13.47
CA ALA A 307 -3.69 21.49 -12.78
C ALA A 307 -3.62 20.01 -12.35
N ASN A 308 -4.17 19.69 -11.18
CA ASN A 308 -4.37 18.29 -10.78
C ASN A 308 -5.57 17.72 -11.54
N VAL A 309 -5.43 16.51 -12.07
CA VAL A 309 -6.48 15.79 -12.78
C VAL A 309 -6.87 14.55 -11.97
N SER A 310 -8.14 14.42 -11.64
CA SER A 310 -8.66 13.36 -10.78
C SER A 310 -8.98 12.05 -11.51
N GLY A 311 -8.61 11.86 -12.74
CA GLY A 311 -8.74 10.58 -13.46
C GLY A 311 -8.21 10.73 -14.86
N VAL A 312 -7.18 9.96 -15.15
CA VAL A 312 -6.62 9.83 -16.50
C VAL A 312 -6.62 8.35 -16.83
N PHE A 313 -7.32 8.00 -17.89
CA PHE A 313 -7.45 6.62 -18.33
C PHE A 313 -6.88 6.49 -19.74
N GLY A 314 -6.25 5.36 -20.03
CA GLY A 314 -5.66 5.06 -21.34
C GLY A 314 -4.21 4.65 -21.26
N GLU A 315 -3.54 4.64 -22.41
CA GLU A 315 -2.18 4.15 -22.54
C GLU A 315 -1.19 4.97 -21.69
N GLY A 316 -0.46 4.29 -20.81
CA GLY A 316 0.46 4.92 -19.85
C GLY A 316 -0.16 5.41 -18.53
N PHE A 317 -1.49 5.27 -18.36
CA PHE A 317 -2.27 5.62 -17.19
C PHE A 317 -3.14 4.44 -16.72
N ASP A 318 -4.21 4.72 -15.99
CA ASP A 318 -5.11 3.68 -15.50
C ASP A 318 -5.94 3.09 -16.66
N THR A 319 -6.22 1.80 -16.61
CA THR A 319 -7.01 1.13 -17.66
C THR A 319 -8.51 1.37 -17.44
N ILE A 320 -9.24 1.66 -18.51
CA ILE A 320 -10.71 1.65 -18.47
C ILE A 320 -11.14 0.19 -18.31
N LYS A 321 -11.80 -0.11 -17.19
CA LYS A 321 -12.40 -1.44 -17.01
C LYS A 321 -13.61 -1.54 -17.95
N ASN A 322 -13.56 -2.41 -18.94
CA ASN A 322 -14.76 -2.78 -19.69
C ASN A 322 -15.72 -3.49 -18.72
N LYS A 323 -16.94 -2.96 -18.62
CA LYS A 323 -18.04 -3.59 -17.87
C LYS A 323 -18.46 -4.88 -18.53
#